data_1fcfac855c566cc8d9d671dcf782edc7
#
_entry.id   1fcfac855c566cc8d9d671dcf782edc7
#
_cell.length_a   1.000
_cell.length_b   1.000
_cell.length_c   1.000
_cell.angle_alpha   90.00
_cell.angle_beta   90.00
_cell.angle_gamma   90.00
#
_symmetry.space_group_name_H-M   'P 1'
#
loop_
_entity.id
_entity.type
_entity.pdbx_description
1 polymer ?
#
loop_
_entity_poly.entity_id
_entity_poly.type
_entity_poly.pdbx_seq_one_letter_code
_entity_poly.pdbx_strand_id
1 'polypeptide(L)'
;KIIYGQHNDSFTDSTKYRDADDETRNNIYKFIDSAEKTAIAVDCENSNPYKLYSVLKGLNPEELAKIEKITLYDDPHTTAGWDWLSKFTQIPTEHIEIDRVTDRKSLVDVRMTASVVTDFYRDGITSFIIVSSDSDFWGLIESLPKAKFLVMYEYEKCGTAIKNALAQHGIYYCAIDDFCTAGTEDMKRAVLFAELEKHLPSLVGENPLDLTHKIYEATRVTARSEEH
;
A
#
# COMPACT_ATOMS: atom_id res chain seq x y z
N LYS A 1 8.39 15.09 9.33
CA LYS A 1 7.46 15.29 10.46
C LYS A 1 6.68 14.01 10.67
N ILE A 2 6.63 13.54 11.91
CA ILE A 2 5.82 12.38 12.27
C ILE A 2 4.36 12.81 12.10
N ILE A 3 3.62 12.18 11.19
CA ILE A 3 2.17 12.34 11.10
C ILE A 3 1.52 11.62 12.29
N TYR A 4 2.20 10.59 12.77
CA TYR A 4 1.80 9.78 13.88
C TYR A 4 2.47 10.27 15.18
N GLY A 5 1.67 10.65 16.19
CA GLY A 5 2.20 10.98 17.50
C GLY A 5 2.86 9.76 18.14
N GLN A 6 4.13 9.88 18.44
CA GLN A 6 4.98 8.92 19.16
C GLN A 6 4.47 7.47 19.12
N HIS A 7 4.79 6.76 18.07
CA HIS A 7 4.64 5.32 18.07
C HIS A 7 5.58 4.79 19.14
N ASN A 8 5.00 4.33 20.22
CA ASN A 8 5.77 3.72 21.29
C ASN A 8 6.29 2.40 20.74
N ASP A 9 7.59 2.32 20.43
CA ASP A 9 8.27 1.09 19.94
C ASP A 9 8.13 -0.12 20.89
N SER A 10 7.42 0.05 22.01
CA SER A 10 7.10 -1.00 22.96
C SER A 10 5.89 -1.88 22.58
N PHE A 11 5.28 -1.68 21.40
CA PHE A 11 4.22 -2.55 20.90
C PHE A 11 4.79 -3.86 20.34
N THR A 12 5.21 -4.74 21.23
CA THR A 12 5.58 -6.13 20.91
C THR A 12 4.36 -7.07 20.83
N ASP A 13 3.15 -6.55 21.05
CA ASP A 13 1.93 -7.36 21.04
C ASP A 13 1.19 -7.17 19.71
N SER A 14 1.47 -8.07 18.76
CA SER A 14 0.86 -8.12 17.43
C SER A 14 -0.67 -8.32 17.43
N THR A 15 -1.26 -8.52 18.59
CA THR A 15 -2.72 -8.76 18.74
C THR A 15 -3.53 -7.48 18.99
N LYS A 16 -2.89 -6.34 19.16
CA LYS A 16 -3.58 -5.07 19.46
C LYS A 16 -3.36 -4.02 18.38
N TYR A 17 -3.81 -4.30 17.16
CA TYR A 17 -3.97 -3.26 16.16
C TYR A 17 -5.02 -2.26 16.67
N ARG A 18 -4.59 -1.03 16.94
CA ARG A 18 -5.51 0.07 17.15
C ARG A 18 -5.78 0.71 15.80
N ASP A 19 -7.03 0.94 15.51
CA ASP A 19 -7.39 1.82 14.41
C ASP A 19 -6.75 3.19 14.64
N ALA A 20 -6.30 3.84 13.59
CA ALA A 20 -5.74 5.17 13.69
C ALA A 20 -6.73 6.10 14.39
N ASP A 21 -6.25 6.86 15.34
CA ASP A 21 -7.06 7.86 16.02
C ASP A 21 -7.42 9.03 15.08
N ASP A 22 -8.37 9.83 15.48
CA ASP A 22 -8.85 10.95 14.66
C ASP A 22 -7.74 11.99 14.39
N GLU A 23 -6.78 12.14 15.30
CA GLU A 23 -5.65 13.04 15.09
C GLU A 23 -4.74 12.56 13.95
N THR A 24 -4.43 11.27 13.92
CA THR A 24 -3.63 10.65 12.85
C THR A 24 -4.33 10.76 11.50
N ARG A 25 -5.63 10.44 11.45
CA ARG A 25 -6.45 10.58 10.24
C ARG A 25 -6.46 12.03 9.75
N ASN A 26 -6.69 12.98 10.64
CA ASN A 26 -6.69 14.40 10.32
C ASN A 26 -5.32 14.90 9.80
N ASN A 27 -4.22 14.34 10.27
CA ASN A 27 -2.89 14.69 9.76
C ASN A 27 -2.65 14.18 8.34
N ILE A 28 -3.17 13.00 7.98
CA ILE A 28 -3.14 12.52 6.59
C ILE A 28 -4.01 13.40 5.71
N TYR A 29 -5.20 13.78 6.17
CA TYR A 29 -6.07 14.71 5.46
C TYR A 29 -5.38 16.05 5.21
N LYS A 30 -4.74 16.63 6.22
CA LYS A 30 -3.96 17.88 6.09
C LYS A 30 -2.80 17.72 5.10
N PHE A 31 -2.16 16.56 5.04
CA PHE A 31 -1.12 16.31 4.05
C PHE A 31 -1.69 16.38 2.63
N ILE A 32 -2.79 15.66 2.37
CA ILE A 32 -3.49 15.65 1.08
C ILE A 32 -4.02 17.06 0.77
N ASP A 33 -4.66 17.71 1.73
CA ASP A 33 -5.21 19.07 1.57
C ASP A 33 -4.17 20.15 1.30
N SER A 34 -2.95 19.94 1.77
CA SER A 34 -1.85 20.90 1.56
C SER A 34 -1.31 20.93 0.13
N ALA A 35 -1.79 20.06 -0.73
CA ALA A 35 -1.41 19.95 -2.12
C ALA A 35 -2.61 20.13 -3.05
N GLU A 36 -2.34 20.61 -4.25
CA GLU A 36 -3.34 20.70 -5.31
C GLU A 36 -3.62 19.33 -5.92
N LYS A 37 -2.54 18.55 -6.11
CA LYS A 37 -2.58 17.18 -6.66
C LYS A 37 -1.64 16.29 -5.89
N THR A 38 -2.11 15.09 -5.57
CA THR A 38 -1.34 14.03 -4.90
C THR A 38 -1.36 12.78 -5.76
N ALA A 39 -0.22 12.11 -5.93
CA ALA A 39 -0.15 10.77 -6.50
C ALA A 39 0.29 9.75 -5.44
N ILE A 40 -0.20 8.52 -5.59
CA ILE A 40 0.19 7.39 -4.74
C ILE A 40 1.06 6.45 -5.58
N ALA A 41 2.28 6.19 -5.13
CA ALA A 41 3.20 5.22 -5.73
C ALA A 41 3.33 4.02 -4.79
N VAL A 42 3.01 2.85 -5.27
CA VAL A 42 2.90 1.63 -4.48
C VAL A 42 3.90 0.60 -4.95
N ASP A 43 4.75 0.16 -4.06
CA ASP A 43 5.58 -1.02 -4.20
C ASP A 43 4.74 -2.25 -3.77
N CYS A 44 4.21 -2.99 -4.74
CA CYS A 44 3.25 -4.06 -4.49
C CYS A 44 3.86 -5.26 -3.76
N GLU A 45 5.15 -5.54 -3.99
CA GLU A 45 5.87 -6.64 -3.34
C GLU A 45 6.04 -6.39 -1.83
N ASN A 46 6.25 -5.13 -1.46
CA ASN A 46 6.51 -4.71 -0.08
C ASN A 46 5.30 -4.06 0.60
N SER A 47 4.09 -4.26 0.06
CA SER A 47 2.86 -3.64 0.55
C SER A 47 1.67 -4.61 0.50
N ASN A 48 0.54 -4.19 1.08
CA ASN A 48 -0.68 -4.99 1.14
C ASN A 48 -1.88 -4.18 0.61
N PRO A 49 -2.61 -4.68 -0.43
CA PRO A 49 -3.71 -3.95 -1.05
C PRO A 49 -4.86 -3.65 -0.08
N TYR A 50 -5.15 -4.56 0.84
CA TYR A 50 -6.25 -4.38 1.79
C TYR A 50 -5.93 -3.30 2.83
N LYS A 51 -4.66 -3.18 3.24
CA LYS A 51 -4.21 -2.12 4.13
C LYS A 51 -4.32 -0.76 3.46
N LEU A 52 -3.88 -0.63 2.21
CA LEU A 52 -4.02 0.60 1.45
C LEU A 52 -5.51 0.95 1.21
N TYR A 53 -6.33 -0.03 0.86
CA TYR A 53 -7.77 0.17 0.73
C TYR A 53 -8.40 0.70 2.03
N SER A 54 -8.01 0.19 3.18
CA SER A 54 -8.50 0.66 4.48
C SER A 54 -8.21 2.15 4.73
N VAL A 55 -6.99 2.60 4.37
CA VAL A 55 -6.63 4.03 4.42
C VAL A 55 -7.53 4.85 3.51
N LEU A 56 -7.63 4.46 2.24
CA LEU A 56 -8.38 5.21 1.22
C LEU A 56 -9.88 5.26 1.53
N LYS A 57 -10.45 4.18 2.05
CA LYS A 57 -11.85 4.13 2.48
C LYS A 57 -12.17 5.10 3.62
N GLY A 58 -11.18 5.48 4.41
CA GLY A 58 -11.33 6.46 5.48
C GLY A 58 -11.31 7.92 5.01
N LEU A 59 -10.93 8.19 3.75
CA LEU A 59 -10.89 9.53 3.18
C LEU A 59 -12.30 9.97 2.75
N ASN A 60 -12.57 11.27 2.88
CA ASN A 60 -13.81 11.83 2.35
C ASN A 60 -13.73 12.09 0.82
N PRO A 61 -14.85 12.37 0.15
CA PRO A 61 -14.85 12.58 -1.31
C PRO A 61 -13.99 13.75 -1.79
N GLU A 62 -13.81 14.79 -0.99
CA GLU A 62 -13.00 15.97 -1.35
C GLU A 62 -11.51 15.63 -1.34
N GLU A 63 -11.08 14.83 -0.35
CA GLU A 63 -9.71 14.34 -0.24
C GLU A 63 -9.40 13.30 -1.32
N LEU A 64 -10.33 12.39 -1.59
CA LEU A 64 -10.19 11.42 -2.68
C LEU A 64 -10.05 12.11 -4.04
N ALA A 65 -10.78 13.20 -4.27
CA ALA A 65 -10.72 13.98 -5.51
C ALA A 65 -9.34 14.65 -5.73
N LYS A 66 -8.55 14.85 -4.69
CA LYS A 66 -7.17 15.38 -4.79
C LYS A 66 -6.12 14.32 -5.12
N ILE A 67 -6.50 13.05 -5.05
CA ILE A 67 -5.63 11.94 -5.47
C ILE A 67 -5.80 11.76 -6.97
N GLU A 68 -4.82 12.24 -7.73
CA GLU A 68 -4.84 12.23 -9.20
C GLU A 68 -4.79 10.79 -9.74
N LYS A 69 -3.94 9.96 -9.13
CA LYS A 69 -3.74 8.56 -9.53
C LYS A 69 -3.08 7.71 -8.46
N ILE A 70 -3.24 6.41 -8.62
CA ILE A 70 -2.44 5.38 -7.94
C ILE A 70 -1.63 4.66 -9.02
N THR A 71 -0.31 4.55 -8.83
CA THR A 71 0.54 3.73 -9.69
C THR A 71 1.05 2.55 -8.88
N LEU A 72 0.72 1.35 -9.34
CA LEU A 72 1.13 0.08 -8.77
C LEU A 72 2.38 -0.39 -9.53
N TYR A 73 3.48 -0.55 -8.82
CA TYR A 73 4.72 -1.12 -9.36
C TYR A 73 4.83 -2.55 -8.87
N ASP A 74 4.79 -3.47 -9.80
CA ASP A 74 4.54 -4.86 -9.52
C ASP A 74 5.51 -5.80 -10.21
N ASP A 75 5.63 -6.96 -9.61
CA ASP A 75 6.29 -8.14 -10.14
C ASP A 75 5.19 -9.17 -10.49
N PRO A 76 5.35 -10.02 -11.51
CA PRO A 76 4.34 -11.00 -11.94
C PRO A 76 3.79 -11.95 -10.87
N HIS A 77 4.29 -11.88 -9.65
CA HIS A 77 3.95 -12.79 -8.54
C HIS A 77 3.11 -12.17 -7.42
N THR A 78 2.55 -10.99 -7.60
CA THR A 78 1.79 -10.33 -6.54
C THR A 78 0.32 -10.75 -6.46
N THR A 79 -0.35 -10.28 -5.42
CA THR A 79 -1.71 -10.72 -5.10
C THR A 79 -2.76 -10.07 -6.00
N ALA A 80 -3.78 -10.83 -6.39
CA ALA A 80 -4.93 -10.36 -7.16
C ALA A 80 -5.68 -9.17 -6.51
N GLY A 81 -5.47 -8.91 -5.23
CA GLY A 81 -6.07 -7.77 -4.53
C GLY A 81 -5.72 -6.42 -5.14
N TRP A 82 -4.55 -6.28 -5.77
CA TRP A 82 -4.16 -5.03 -6.43
C TRP A 82 -5.06 -4.67 -7.61
N ASP A 83 -5.51 -5.64 -8.40
CA ASP A 83 -6.43 -5.44 -9.53
C ASP A 83 -7.81 -4.92 -9.11
N TRP A 84 -8.16 -5.12 -7.84
CA TRP A 84 -9.46 -4.71 -7.30
C TRP A 84 -9.44 -3.32 -6.67
N LEU A 85 -8.26 -2.76 -6.42
CA LEU A 85 -8.14 -1.48 -5.72
C LEU A 85 -8.88 -0.36 -6.46
N SER A 86 -8.72 -0.26 -7.77
CA SER A 86 -9.39 0.75 -8.61
C SER A 86 -10.92 0.63 -8.58
N LYS A 87 -11.43 -0.61 -8.55
CA LYS A 87 -12.89 -0.87 -8.52
C LYS A 87 -13.53 -0.41 -7.21
N PHE A 88 -12.78 -0.48 -6.12
CA PHE A 88 -13.28 -0.12 -4.79
C PHE A 88 -13.02 1.33 -4.40
N THR A 89 -11.98 1.97 -4.93
CA THR A 89 -11.62 3.34 -4.61
C THR A 89 -12.11 4.36 -5.63
N GLN A 90 -12.37 3.90 -6.87
CA GLN A 90 -12.68 4.74 -8.05
C GLN A 90 -11.57 5.75 -8.40
N ILE A 91 -10.39 5.63 -7.80
CA ILE A 91 -9.22 6.43 -8.16
C ILE A 91 -8.59 5.84 -9.42
N PRO A 92 -8.21 6.66 -10.41
CA PRO A 92 -7.46 6.19 -11.57
C PRO A 92 -6.23 5.40 -11.15
N THR A 93 -6.13 4.14 -11.55
CA THR A 93 -5.05 3.25 -11.14
C THR A 93 -4.33 2.71 -12.37
N GLU A 94 -3.03 2.90 -12.41
CA GLU A 94 -2.13 2.34 -13.41
C GLU A 94 -1.35 1.19 -12.79
N HIS A 95 -1.32 0.04 -13.45
CA HIS A 95 -0.57 -1.14 -13.02
C HIS A 95 0.63 -1.33 -13.95
N ILE A 96 1.83 -1.20 -13.42
CA ILE A 96 3.09 -1.34 -14.16
C ILE A 96 3.76 -2.63 -13.72
N GLU A 97 3.60 -3.65 -14.55
CA GLU A 97 4.32 -4.91 -14.38
C GLU A 97 5.78 -4.75 -14.83
N ILE A 98 6.70 -5.24 -14.04
CA ILE A 98 8.14 -5.09 -14.26
C ILE A 98 8.77 -6.47 -14.37
N ASP A 99 9.18 -6.82 -15.58
CA ASP A 99 9.88 -8.06 -15.83
C ASP A 99 11.23 -8.07 -15.11
N ARG A 100 11.51 -9.14 -14.38
CA ARG A 100 12.83 -9.38 -13.80
C ARG A 100 13.80 -9.84 -14.88
N VAL A 101 14.88 -9.11 -15.07
CA VAL A 101 15.98 -9.53 -15.95
C VAL A 101 16.78 -10.66 -15.32
N THR A 102 16.82 -10.72 -13.98
CA THR A 102 17.44 -11.78 -13.17
C THR A 102 16.65 -12.00 -11.90
N ASP A 103 16.59 -13.24 -11.39
CA ASP A 103 15.86 -13.61 -10.17
C ASP A 103 16.31 -12.86 -8.89
N ARG A 104 17.43 -12.16 -8.94
CA ARG A 104 18.08 -11.58 -7.75
C ARG A 104 17.87 -10.08 -7.58
N LYS A 105 17.29 -9.36 -8.55
CA LYS A 105 17.18 -7.91 -8.48
C LYS A 105 15.86 -7.43 -9.05
N SER A 106 15.04 -6.87 -8.19
CA SER A 106 13.86 -6.09 -8.61
C SER A 106 14.32 -4.77 -9.24
N LEU A 107 13.61 -4.33 -10.26
CA LEU A 107 13.76 -3.01 -10.87
C LEU A 107 12.62 -2.06 -10.48
N VAL A 108 11.78 -2.48 -9.54
CA VAL A 108 10.63 -1.73 -9.04
C VAL A 108 11.05 -0.33 -8.60
N ASP A 109 12.10 -0.21 -7.77
CA ASP A 109 12.55 1.07 -7.23
C ASP A 109 13.03 2.03 -8.31
N VAL A 110 13.77 1.51 -9.29
CA VAL A 110 14.26 2.29 -10.43
C VAL A 110 13.09 2.79 -11.27
N ARG A 111 12.11 1.94 -11.53
CA ARG A 111 10.93 2.29 -12.33
C ARG A 111 10.05 3.27 -11.59
N MET A 112 9.80 3.04 -10.31
CA MET A 112 9.05 3.93 -9.43
C MET A 112 9.72 5.32 -9.37
N THR A 113 11.02 5.38 -9.16
CA THR A 113 11.78 6.64 -9.16
C THR A 113 11.62 7.40 -10.47
N ALA A 114 11.85 6.74 -11.62
CA ALA A 114 11.72 7.37 -12.93
C ALA A 114 10.30 7.90 -13.19
N SER A 115 9.29 7.15 -12.80
CA SER A 115 7.89 7.51 -12.97
C SER A 115 7.49 8.71 -12.11
N VAL A 116 7.80 8.68 -10.82
CA VAL A 116 7.49 9.78 -9.88
C VAL A 116 8.22 11.06 -10.26
N VAL A 117 9.47 10.98 -10.71
CA VAL A 117 10.23 12.13 -11.24
C VAL A 117 9.54 12.69 -12.49
N THR A 118 9.04 11.82 -13.37
CA THR A 118 8.29 12.24 -14.55
C THR A 118 7.00 12.96 -14.17
N ASP A 119 6.23 12.41 -13.25
CA ASP A 119 4.99 13.00 -12.73
C ASP A 119 5.24 14.39 -12.12
N PHE A 120 6.34 14.55 -11.40
CA PHE A 120 6.71 15.82 -10.81
C PHE A 120 7.02 16.89 -11.87
N TYR A 121 7.88 16.58 -12.84
CA TYR A 121 8.33 17.57 -13.82
C TYR A 121 7.37 17.77 -14.99
N ARG A 122 6.70 16.72 -15.45
CA ARG A 122 5.81 16.78 -16.61
C ARG A 122 4.37 17.11 -16.23
N ASP A 123 3.87 16.45 -15.17
CA ASP A 123 2.44 16.51 -14.83
C ASP A 123 2.16 17.47 -13.67
N GLY A 124 3.22 18.07 -13.10
CA GLY A 124 3.11 19.10 -12.06
C GLY A 124 2.60 18.56 -10.71
N ILE A 125 2.71 17.26 -10.48
CA ILE A 125 2.33 16.65 -9.21
C ILE A 125 3.45 16.93 -8.20
N THR A 126 3.13 17.60 -7.10
CA THR A 126 4.12 18.03 -6.11
C THR A 126 4.03 17.31 -4.77
N SER A 127 3.03 16.43 -4.61
CA SER A 127 2.79 15.67 -3.39
C SER A 127 2.67 14.18 -3.73
N PHE A 128 3.40 13.34 -3.00
CA PHE A 128 3.45 11.91 -3.24
C PHE A 128 3.28 11.12 -1.95
N ILE A 129 2.43 10.10 -2.00
CA ILE A 129 2.32 9.08 -0.96
C ILE A 129 3.07 7.85 -1.48
N ILE A 130 4.16 7.49 -0.81
CA ILE A 130 4.93 6.29 -1.12
C ILE A 130 4.45 5.17 -0.19
N VAL A 131 3.97 4.09 -0.76
CA VAL A 131 3.54 2.90 -0.02
C VAL A 131 4.58 1.81 -0.26
N SER A 132 5.52 1.72 0.63
CA SER A 132 6.61 0.72 0.63
C SER A 132 7.23 0.60 2.00
N SER A 133 7.72 -0.58 2.33
CA SER A 133 8.49 -0.87 3.54
C SER A 133 9.98 -1.07 3.27
N ASP A 134 10.39 -1.03 2.01
CA ASP A 134 11.79 -1.11 1.60
C ASP A 134 12.49 0.25 1.79
N SER A 135 13.78 0.22 2.08
CA SER A 135 14.62 1.41 2.20
C SER A 135 15.04 2.00 0.86
N ASP A 136 14.92 1.25 -0.23
CA ASP A 136 15.45 1.63 -1.54
C ASP A 136 14.70 2.82 -2.18
N PHE A 137 13.46 3.11 -1.72
CA PHE A 137 12.76 4.34 -2.09
C PHE A 137 13.43 5.63 -1.60
N TRP A 138 14.42 5.55 -0.72
CA TRP A 138 15.10 6.74 -0.20
C TRP A 138 15.74 7.57 -1.31
N GLY A 139 16.34 6.93 -2.32
CA GLY A 139 16.89 7.61 -3.48
C GLY A 139 15.87 8.44 -4.27
N LEU A 140 14.62 8.01 -4.31
CA LEU A 140 13.52 8.77 -4.89
C LEU A 140 13.28 10.07 -4.11
N ILE A 141 13.18 9.99 -2.79
CA ILE A 141 12.94 11.17 -1.94
C ILE A 141 14.09 12.20 -2.11
N GLU A 142 15.33 11.76 -2.09
CA GLU A 142 16.50 12.64 -2.28
C GLU A 142 16.54 13.29 -3.67
N SER A 143 16.03 12.61 -4.70
CA SER A 143 16.01 13.14 -6.07
C SER A 143 15.02 14.28 -6.28
N LEU A 144 14.03 14.45 -5.39
CA LEU A 144 12.96 15.44 -5.51
C LEU A 144 12.83 16.32 -4.24
N PRO A 145 13.83 17.15 -3.91
CA PRO A 145 13.84 17.93 -2.66
C PRO A 145 12.71 18.98 -2.57
N LYS A 146 12.06 19.29 -3.67
CA LYS A 146 10.93 20.24 -3.72
C LYS A 146 9.55 19.55 -3.62
N ALA A 147 9.49 18.24 -3.75
CA ALA A 147 8.27 17.48 -3.57
C ALA A 147 7.97 17.26 -2.08
N LYS A 148 6.68 17.07 -1.78
CA LYS A 148 6.24 16.65 -0.45
C LYS A 148 6.02 15.14 -0.48
N PHE A 149 6.51 14.47 0.54
CA PHE A 149 6.37 13.02 0.68
C PHE A 149 5.68 12.63 1.98
N LEU A 150 4.80 11.65 1.89
CA LEU A 150 4.29 10.84 2.99
C LEU A 150 4.65 9.39 2.69
N VAL A 151 5.38 8.74 3.59
CA VAL A 151 5.72 7.32 3.48
C VAL A 151 4.78 6.51 4.37
N MET A 152 4.07 5.55 3.76
CA MET A 152 3.25 4.56 4.46
C MET A 152 3.95 3.21 4.39
N TYR A 153 4.32 2.67 5.53
CA TYR A 153 5.07 1.40 5.64
C TYR A 153 4.30 0.37 6.47
N GLU A 154 4.60 -0.90 6.29
CA GLU A 154 4.14 -1.96 7.19
C GLU A 154 5.09 -2.06 8.39
N TYR A 155 4.50 -2.08 9.59
CA TYR A 155 5.25 -1.99 10.85
C TYR A 155 6.35 -3.05 10.98
N GLU A 156 6.02 -4.30 10.66
CA GLU A 156 6.94 -5.42 10.79
C GLU A 156 8.04 -5.47 9.73
N LYS A 157 7.81 -4.85 8.57
CA LYS A 157 8.74 -4.88 7.45
C LYS A 157 9.72 -3.69 7.45
N CYS A 158 9.34 -2.56 8.03
CA CYS A 158 10.13 -1.34 7.97
C CYS A 158 11.21 -1.29 9.05
N GLY A 159 12.47 -1.22 8.63
CA GLY A 159 13.61 -1.14 9.54
C GLY A 159 13.72 0.18 10.30
N THR A 160 14.35 0.15 11.49
CA THR A 160 14.55 1.33 12.33
C THR A 160 15.40 2.41 11.64
N ALA A 161 16.36 2.01 10.81
CA ALA A 161 17.26 2.94 10.12
C ALA A 161 16.50 3.89 9.19
N ILE A 162 15.54 3.38 8.41
CA ILE A 162 14.75 4.21 7.49
C ILE A 162 13.79 5.14 8.26
N LYS A 163 13.17 4.66 9.34
CA LYS A 163 12.32 5.51 10.19
C LYS A 163 13.10 6.68 10.78
N ASN A 164 14.32 6.43 11.23
CA ASN A 164 15.21 7.49 11.73
C ASN A 164 15.59 8.48 10.64
N ALA A 165 15.91 8.00 9.43
CA ALA A 165 16.20 8.86 8.29
C ALA A 165 15.01 9.75 7.92
N LEU A 166 13.80 9.19 7.84
CA LEU A 166 12.58 9.95 7.58
C LEU A 166 12.36 11.05 8.63
N ALA A 167 12.52 10.71 9.91
CA ALA A 167 12.40 11.65 11.02
C ALA A 167 13.43 12.78 10.95
N GLN A 168 14.70 12.44 10.73
CA GLN A 168 15.80 13.41 10.64
C GLN A 168 15.64 14.41 9.50
N HIS A 169 15.13 13.95 8.37
CA HIS A 169 14.89 14.79 7.19
C HIS A 169 13.53 15.47 7.16
N GLY A 170 12.71 15.28 8.20
CA GLY A 170 11.41 15.91 8.33
C GLY A 170 10.37 15.43 7.32
N ILE A 171 10.55 14.22 6.77
CA ILE A 171 9.59 13.57 5.88
C ILE A 171 8.43 13.03 6.70
N TYR A 172 7.21 13.16 6.18
CA TYR A 172 6.02 12.59 6.81
C TYR A 172 6.02 11.06 6.66
N TYR A 173 5.68 10.33 7.72
CA TYR A 173 5.57 8.88 7.67
C TYR A 173 4.56 8.34 8.70
N CYS A 174 3.93 7.21 8.37
CA CYS A 174 3.04 6.49 9.28
C CYS A 174 3.04 4.98 8.97
N ALA A 175 2.68 4.17 9.97
CA ALA A 175 2.43 2.76 9.75
C ALA A 175 1.05 2.56 9.11
N ILE A 176 1.00 1.87 7.98
CA ILE A 176 -0.25 1.57 7.28
C ILE A 176 -1.13 0.61 8.09
N ASP A 177 -0.51 -0.19 8.98
CA ASP A 177 -1.18 -1.12 9.88
C ASP A 177 -2.18 -0.44 10.83
N ASP A 178 -1.95 0.82 11.15
CA ASP A 178 -2.81 1.58 12.06
C ASP A 178 -4.20 1.89 11.49
N PHE A 179 -4.41 1.58 10.21
CA PHE A 179 -5.68 1.79 9.51
C PHE A 179 -6.42 0.48 9.19
N CYS A 180 -5.97 -0.66 9.71
CA CYS A 180 -6.40 -1.98 9.23
C CYS A 180 -7.56 -2.61 10.00
N THR A 181 -8.15 -1.94 10.97
CA THR A 181 -9.09 -2.57 11.91
C THR A 181 -10.52 -2.71 11.40
N ALA A 182 -10.92 -2.00 10.35
CA ALA A 182 -12.29 -2.08 9.86
C ALA A 182 -12.42 -1.87 8.34
N GLY A 183 -13.40 -2.55 7.75
CA GLY A 183 -13.98 -2.15 6.48
C GLY A 183 -13.33 -2.71 5.22
N THR A 184 -12.43 -3.70 5.31
CA THR A 184 -11.81 -4.33 4.13
C THR A 184 -12.47 -5.65 3.70
N GLU A 185 -13.46 -6.10 4.45
CA GLU A 185 -14.11 -7.41 4.24
C GLU A 185 -14.87 -7.49 2.91
N ASP A 186 -15.39 -6.37 2.43
CA ASP A 186 -16.04 -6.26 1.13
C ASP A 186 -15.05 -6.56 -0.01
N MET A 187 -13.90 -5.92 -0.03
CA MET A 187 -12.86 -6.15 -1.02
C MET A 187 -12.27 -7.55 -0.90
N LYS A 188 -11.93 -8.01 0.31
CA LYS A 188 -11.41 -9.36 0.55
C LYS A 188 -12.37 -10.44 0.03
N ARG A 189 -13.67 -10.26 0.30
CA ARG A 189 -14.70 -11.17 -0.17
C ARG A 189 -14.81 -11.19 -1.68
N ALA A 190 -14.77 -10.01 -2.33
CA ALA A 190 -14.84 -9.92 -3.78
C ALA A 190 -13.64 -10.59 -4.45
N VAL A 191 -12.43 -10.36 -3.95
CA VAL A 191 -11.19 -11.01 -4.43
C VAL A 191 -11.27 -12.51 -4.23
N LEU A 192 -11.69 -12.98 -3.05
CA LEU A 192 -11.82 -14.40 -2.74
C LEU A 192 -12.81 -15.09 -3.68
N PHE A 193 -13.99 -14.50 -3.92
CA PHE A 193 -14.99 -15.08 -4.81
C PHE A 193 -14.49 -15.13 -6.26
N ALA A 194 -13.82 -14.09 -6.74
CA ALA A 194 -13.27 -14.08 -8.09
C ALA A 194 -12.21 -15.17 -8.29
N GLU A 195 -11.34 -15.38 -7.31
CA GLU A 195 -10.33 -16.45 -7.38
C GLU A 195 -10.96 -17.85 -7.25
N LEU A 196 -11.98 -18.01 -6.41
CA LEU A 196 -12.76 -19.26 -6.36
C LEU A 196 -13.40 -19.56 -7.72
N GLU A 197 -14.03 -18.60 -8.36
CA GLU A 197 -14.65 -18.78 -9.69
C GLU A 197 -13.64 -19.20 -10.76
N LYS A 198 -12.41 -18.66 -10.75
CA LYS A 198 -11.34 -19.09 -11.66
C LYS A 198 -10.97 -20.56 -11.47
N HIS A 199 -11.01 -21.05 -10.23
CA HIS A 199 -10.55 -22.40 -9.89
C HIS A 199 -11.69 -23.44 -9.86
N LEU A 200 -12.97 -23.01 -9.88
CA LEU A 200 -14.12 -23.91 -9.89
C LEU A 200 -14.06 -25.00 -10.99
N PRO A 201 -13.61 -24.73 -12.23
CA PRO A 201 -13.52 -25.76 -13.26
C PRO A 201 -12.48 -26.84 -12.97
N SER A 202 -11.44 -26.53 -12.18
CA SER A 202 -10.37 -27.47 -11.84
C SER A 202 -10.65 -28.29 -10.57
N LEU A 203 -11.73 -27.97 -9.83
CA LEU A 203 -12.10 -28.67 -8.60
C LEU A 203 -12.39 -30.17 -8.79
N VAL A 204 -12.70 -30.61 -10.01
CA VAL A 204 -13.07 -32.00 -10.31
C VAL A 204 -11.83 -32.93 -10.33
N GLY A 205 -10.68 -32.51 -9.93
CA GLY A 205 -9.46 -33.33 -9.93
C GLY A 205 -8.37 -32.90 -8.96
N GLU A 206 -8.54 -31.79 -8.27
CA GLU A 206 -7.52 -31.29 -7.36
C GLU A 206 -7.76 -31.69 -5.91
N ASN A 207 -6.67 -31.88 -5.17
CA ASN A 207 -6.75 -32.07 -3.73
C ASN A 207 -7.26 -30.76 -3.07
N PRO A 208 -8.28 -30.80 -2.20
CA PRO A 208 -8.83 -29.62 -1.55
C PRO A 208 -7.79 -28.78 -0.79
N LEU A 209 -6.74 -29.39 -0.24
CA LEU A 209 -5.66 -28.70 0.47
C LEU A 209 -4.81 -27.87 -0.51
N ASP A 210 -4.48 -28.44 -1.67
CA ASP A 210 -3.69 -27.74 -2.69
C ASP A 210 -4.46 -26.54 -3.26
N LEU A 211 -5.77 -26.72 -3.47
CA LEU A 211 -6.64 -25.63 -3.91
C LEU A 211 -6.72 -24.51 -2.86
N THR A 212 -6.91 -24.86 -1.60
CA THR A 212 -6.93 -23.89 -0.49
C THR A 212 -5.63 -23.11 -0.43
N HIS A 213 -4.50 -23.78 -0.59
CA HIS A 213 -3.19 -23.12 -0.63
C HIS A 213 -3.07 -22.16 -1.81
N LYS A 214 -3.44 -22.57 -3.03
CA LYS A 214 -3.43 -21.72 -4.23
C LYS A 214 -4.29 -20.46 -4.06
N ILE A 215 -5.50 -20.61 -3.52
CA ILE A 215 -6.40 -19.50 -3.25
C ILE A 215 -5.81 -18.55 -2.20
N TYR A 216 -5.23 -19.10 -1.13
CA TYR A 216 -4.56 -18.27 -0.13
C TYR A 216 -3.39 -17.49 -0.73
N GLU A 217 -2.52 -18.12 -1.50
CA GLU A 217 -1.39 -17.44 -2.14
C GLU A 217 -1.86 -16.32 -3.09
N ALA A 218 -2.93 -16.56 -3.85
CA ALA A 218 -3.48 -15.57 -4.77
C ALA A 218 -4.17 -14.39 -4.08
N THR A 219 -4.84 -14.62 -2.96
CA THR A 219 -5.69 -13.61 -2.32
C THR A 219 -5.12 -13.02 -1.04
N ARG A 220 -4.25 -13.76 -0.35
CA ARG A 220 -3.77 -13.50 1.02
C ARG A 220 -4.91 -13.37 2.04
N VAL A 221 -6.07 -13.95 1.74
CA VAL A 221 -7.22 -13.98 2.65
C VAL A 221 -7.24 -15.31 3.40
N THR A 222 -7.15 -15.25 4.72
CA THR A 222 -7.33 -16.42 5.59
C THR A 222 -8.81 -16.56 5.98
N ALA A 223 -9.33 -17.78 5.95
CA ALA A 223 -10.58 -18.07 6.62
C ALA A 223 -10.38 -17.87 8.14
N ARG A 224 -11.18 -17.02 8.77
CA ARG A 224 -11.24 -17.00 10.23
C ARG A 224 -11.76 -18.36 10.68
N SER A 225 -10.96 -19.08 11.47
CA SER A 225 -11.52 -20.16 12.29
C SER A 225 -12.48 -19.48 13.28
N GLU A 226 -13.76 -19.69 13.10
CA GLU A 226 -14.77 -19.44 14.15
C GLU A 226 -14.49 -20.48 15.25
N GLU A 227 -13.58 -20.19 16.13
CA GLU A 227 -13.49 -20.88 17.40
C GLU A 227 -14.57 -20.27 18.31
N HIS A 228 -15.59 -21.08 18.51
CA HIS A 228 -16.59 -20.90 19.56
C HIS A 228 -16.03 -21.25 20.93
#